data_e419e023046f77f500b2af67c63d6797
#
_entry.id   e419e023046f77f500b2af67c63d6797
#
_cell.length_a   1.000
_cell.length_b   1.000
_cell.length_c   1.000
_cell.angle_alpha   90.00
_cell.angle_beta   90.00
_cell.angle_gamma   90.00
#
_symmetry.space_group_name_H-M   'P 1'
#
loop_
_entity.id
_entity.type
_entity.pdbx_description
1 polymer ?
#
loop_
_entity_poly.entity_id
_entity_poly.type
_entity_poly.pdbx_seq_one_letter_code
_entity_poly.pdbx_strand_id
1 'polypeptide(L)'
;MLFNYKKCIWKLINKEKSMEESEMARVQRYLQDKFGNDSINIKERPQSDGSVEVYLGEEFIGIIYKDDEDGDVSYDFNMSILEFDLPTVAGVTSN
;
A
#
# COMPACT_ATOMS: atom_id res chain seq x y z
N MET A 1 25.84 15.30 -13.84
CA MET A 1 25.15 16.54 -13.78
C MET A 1 23.92 16.51 -14.62
N LEU A 2 24.09 16.53 -15.91
CA LEU A 2 22.94 16.47 -16.78
C LEU A 2 22.10 15.23 -16.53
N PHE A 3 22.78 14.17 -16.23
CA PHE A 3 22.10 12.93 -15.97
C PHE A 3 21.18 13.03 -14.78
N ASN A 4 21.65 13.64 -13.71
CA ASN A 4 20.83 13.81 -12.53
C ASN A 4 19.68 14.75 -12.78
N TYR A 5 19.92 15.76 -13.57
CA TYR A 5 18.90 16.71 -13.91
C TYR A 5 17.78 16.05 -14.69
N LYS A 6 18.13 15.19 -15.63
CA LYS A 6 17.14 14.46 -16.40
C LYS A 6 16.35 13.53 -15.50
N LYS A 7 17.03 12.92 -14.59
CA LYS A 7 16.36 12.01 -13.68
C LYS A 7 15.34 12.74 -12.83
N CYS A 8 15.69 13.90 -12.37
CA CYS A 8 14.78 14.70 -11.59
C CYS A 8 13.52 15.05 -12.38
N ILE A 9 13.73 15.47 -13.60
CA ILE A 9 12.61 15.83 -14.45
C ILE A 9 11.74 14.64 -14.73
N TRP A 10 12.38 13.50 -14.98
CA TRP A 10 11.66 12.28 -15.25
C TRP A 10 10.74 11.92 -14.09
N LYS A 11 11.26 12.05 -12.88
CA LYS A 11 10.48 11.74 -11.70
C LYS A 11 9.27 12.66 -11.58
N LEU A 12 9.47 13.93 -11.83
CA LEU A 12 8.37 14.88 -11.76
C LEU A 12 7.28 14.56 -12.77
N ILE A 13 7.70 14.15 -13.94
CA ILE A 13 6.74 13.87 -15.00
C ILE A 13 6.04 12.54 -14.77
N ASN A 14 6.76 11.56 -14.24
CA ASN A 14 6.26 10.21 -14.14
C ASN A 14 5.78 9.82 -12.76
N LYS A 15 5.53 10.81 -11.91
CA LYS A 15 5.04 10.52 -10.57
C LYS A 15 6.02 9.68 -9.80
N GLU A 16 7.08 10.32 -9.38
CA GLU A 16 8.18 9.62 -8.75
C GLU A 16 7.77 8.82 -7.54
N LYS A 17 6.59 9.06 -7.01
CA LYS A 17 6.14 8.31 -5.83
C LYS A 17 5.48 7.00 -6.18
N SER A 18 5.33 6.71 -7.45
CA SER A 18 4.76 5.42 -7.84
C SER A 18 5.68 4.30 -7.40
N MET A 19 5.07 3.22 -6.92
CA MET A 19 5.83 2.05 -6.52
C MET A 19 6.15 1.21 -7.74
N GLU A 20 7.36 0.71 -7.78
CA GLU A 20 7.78 -0.17 -8.85
C GLU A 20 7.25 -1.58 -8.59
N GLU A 21 7.21 -2.38 -9.65
CA GLU A 21 6.71 -3.73 -9.52
C GLU A 21 7.50 -4.55 -8.51
N SER A 22 8.80 -4.42 -8.52
CA SER A 22 9.61 -5.17 -7.56
C SER A 22 9.32 -4.70 -6.13
N GLU A 23 9.08 -3.42 -5.97
CA GLU A 23 8.75 -2.87 -4.67
C GLU A 23 7.41 -3.42 -4.20
N MET A 24 6.44 -3.43 -5.08
CA MET A 24 5.12 -3.97 -4.73
C MET A 24 5.20 -5.44 -4.37
N ALA A 25 6.00 -6.20 -5.11
CA ALA A 25 6.13 -7.62 -4.80
C ALA A 25 6.74 -7.84 -3.43
N ARG A 26 7.71 -7.04 -3.07
CA ARG A 26 8.35 -7.18 -1.76
C ARG A 26 7.41 -6.81 -0.64
N VAL A 27 6.63 -5.75 -0.83
CA VAL A 27 5.66 -5.35 0.19
C VAL A 27 4.58 -6.41 0.32
N GLN A 28 4.13 -6.93 -0.81
CA GLN A 28 3.11 -7.98 -0.79
C GLN A 28 3.61 -9.20 -0.03
N ARG A 29 4.82 -9.63 -0.32
CA ARG A 29 5.35 -10.79 0.37
C ARG A 29 5.51 -10.54 1.86
N TYR A 30 5.93 -9.33 2.21
CA TYR A 30 6.05 -8.99 3.62
C TYR A 30 4.70 -9.11 4.34
N LEU A 31 3.65 -8.60 3.71
CA LEU A 31 2.32 -8.67 4.32
C LEU A 31 1.82 -10.10 4.39
N GLN A 32 2.06 -10.87 3.35
CA GLN A 32 1.66 -12.27 3.36
C GLN A 32 2.32 -13.02 4.52
N ASP A 33 3.59 -12.75 4.72
CA ASP A 33 4.32 -13.42 5.81
C ASP A 33 3.87 -12.89 7.16
N LYS A 34 3.68 -11.58 7.26
CA LYS A 34 3.31 -10.98 8.53
C LYS A 34 1.96 -11.47 9.00
N PHE A 35 1.01 -11.58 8.10
CA PHE A 35 -0.35 -11.99 8.45
C PHE A 35 -0.58 -13.49 8.24
N GLY A 36 0.41 -14.19 7.72
CA GLY A 36 0.24 -15.63 7.50
C GLY A 36 -0.86 -15.92 6.51
N ASN A 37 -1.00 -15.11 5.47
CA ASN A 37 -2.11 -15.25 4.54
C ASN A 37 -1.64 -14.96 3.12
N ASP A 38 -1.61 -16.00 2.29
CA ASP A 38 -1.15 -15.85 0.92
C ASP A 38 -2.19 -15.22 0.01
N SER A 39 -3.38 -14.97 0.51
CA SER A 39 -4.41 -14.33 -0.30
C SER A 39 -4.29 -12.82 -0.35
N ILE A 40 -3.32 -12.27 0.34
CA ILE A 40 -3.09 -10.83 0.31
C ILE A 40 -2.42 -10.46 -1.00
N ASN A 41 -3.02 -9.51 -1.72
CA ASN A 41 -2.53 -9.05 -3.00
C ASN A 41 -2.46 -7.53 -3.02
N ILE A 42 -1.51 -7.03 -3.78
CA ILE A 42 -1.36 -5.59 -3.94
C ILE A 42 -1.56 -5.25 -5.41
N LYS A 43 -2.37 -4.24 -5.66
CA LYS A 43 -2.66 -3.81 -7.01
C LYS A 43 -2.40 -2.33 -7.17
N GLU A 44 -1.98 -1.96 -8.36
CA GLU A 44 -1.73 -0.57 -8.68
C GLU A 44 -3.03 0.21 -8.73
N ARG A 45 -2.97 1.46 -8.30
CA ARG A 45 -4.13 2.34 -8.40
C ARG A 45 -4.06 3.13 -9.68
N PRO A 46 -5.23 3.50 -10.23
CA PRO A 46 -5.22 4.32 -11.44
C PRO A 46 -4.52 5.65 -11.28
N GLN A 47 -4.60 6.25 -10.09
CA GLN A 47 -4.01 7.58 -9.88
C GLN A 47 -2.55 7.47 -9.65
N SER A 48 -1.79 6.72 -9.60
CA SER A 48 -0.32 6.73 -9.51
C SER A 48 0.19 7.82 -8.59
N ASP A 49 -0.33 7.88 -7.39
CA ASP A 49 0.11 8.88 -6.43
C ASP A 49 1.00 8.29 -5.36
N GLY A 50 1.64 7.18 -5.65
CA GLY A 50 2.50 6.53 -4.68
C GLY A 50 1.77 5.60 -3.76
N SER A 51 0.51 5.31 -4.07
CA SER A 51 -0.27 4.40 -3.25
C SER A 51 -0.69 3.19 -4.06
N VAL A 52 -0.95 2.11 -3.37
CA VAL A 52 -1.42 0.88 -3.99
C VAL A 52 -2.56 0.33 -3.16
N GLU A 53 -3.37 -0.50 -3.80
CA GLU A 53 -4.52 -1.11 -3.13
C GLU A 53 -4.14 -2.48 -2.60
N VAL A 54 -4.68 -2.79 -1.44
CA VAL A 54 -4.45 -4.09 -0.82
C VAL A 54 -5.76 -4.87 -0.86
N TYR A 55 -5.66 -6.10 -1.32
CA TYR A 55 -6.80 -7.00 -1.43
C TYR A 55 -6.55 -8.26 -0.62
N LEU A 56 -7.60 -8.76 -0.03
CA LEU A 56 -7.58 -10.08 0.59
C LEU A 56 -8.48 -10.96 -0.25
N GLY A 57 -7.86 -11.80 -1.08
CA GLY A 57 -8.62 -12.49 -2.10
C GLY A 57 -9.12 -11.48 -3.09
N GLU A 58 -10.42 -11.35 -3.21
CA GLU A 58 -11.00 -10.37 -4.12
C GLU A 58 -11.60 -9.18 -3.38
N GLU A 59 -11.39 -9.11 -2.09
CA GLU A 59 -11.96 -8.04 -1.29
C GLU A 59 -10.94 -6.93 -1.09
N PHE A 60 -11.32 -5.71 -1.43
CA PHE A 60 -10.49 -4.55 -1.17
C PHE A 60 -10.48 -4.27 0.33
N ILE A 61 -9.29 -4.21 0.94
CA ILE A 61 -9.23 -4.00 2.37
C ILE A 61 -8.46 -2.75 2.78
N GLY A 62 -7.67 -2.16 1.91
CA GLY A 62 -6.95 -0.99 2.35
C GLY A 62 -6.02 -0.43 1.31
N ILE A 63 -5.26 0.57 1.71
CA ILE A 63 -4.36 1.28 0.81
C ILE A 63 -3.02 1.43 1.51
N ILE A 64 -1.96 1.26 0.75
CA ILE A 64 -0.61 1.49 1.24
C ILE A 64 -0.05 2.72 0.57
N TYR A 65 0.51 3.61 1.37
CA TYR A 65 1.16 4.82 0.88
C TYR A 65 2.66 4.69 1.11
N LYS A 66 3.42 5.03 0.09
CA LYS A 66 4.87 5.04 0.21
C LYS A 66 5.30 6.42 0.65
N ASP A 67 6.14 6.47 1.66
CA ASP A 67 6.68 7.72 2.19
C ASP A 67 8.18 7.67 2.10
N ASP A 68 8.75 8.54 1.29
CA ASP A 68 10.21 8.60 1.15
C ASP A 68 10.73 10.01 1.28
N GLU A 69 10.02 10.87 1.99
CA GLU A 69 10.36 12.28 2.05
C GLU A 69 11.57 12.56 2.91
N ASP A 70 11.80 11.73 3.91
CA ASP A 70 12.88 12.00 4.86
C ASP A 70 14.15 11.25 4.54
N GLY A 71 14.25 10.68 3.36
CA GLY A 71 15.40 9.89 3.02
C GLY A 71 15.27 8.44 3.37
N ASP A 72 14.42 8.12 4.31
CA ASP A 72 14.08 6.75 4.64
C ASP A 72 12.77 6.40 3.99
N VAL A 73 12.68 5.20 3.48
CA VAL A 73 11.47 4.76 2.81
C VAL A 73 10.62 3.94 3.77
N SER A 74 9.36 4.29 3.88
CA SER A 74 8.42 3.51 4.68
C SER A 74 7.13 3.36 3.91
N TYR A 75 6.32 2.42 4.36
CA TYR A 75 5.05 2.13 3.70
C TYR A 75 3.98 2.06 4.76
N ASP A 76 2.99 2.93 4.63
CA ASP A 76 1.91 3.03 5.61
C ASP A 76 0.68 2.32 5.07
N PHE A 77 0.22 1.32 5.80
CA PHE A 77 -0.95 0.55 5.41
C PHE A 77 -2.15 1.06 6.20
N ASN A 78 -3.13 1.56 5.47
CA ASN A 78 -4.35 2.09 6.08
C ASN A 78 -5.53 1.20 5.74
N MET A 79 -6.19 0.70 6.74
CA MET A 79 -7.33 -0.17 6.58
C MET A 79 -8.47 0.37 7.41
N SER A 80 -9.59 0.65 6.75
CA SER A 80 -10.77 1.15 7.43
C SER A 80 -11.65 -0.02 7.82
N ILE A 81 -12.05 -0.04 9.07
CA ILE A 81 -12.97 -1.04 9.57
C ILE A 81 -14.29 -0.37 9.84
N LEU A 82 -15.30 -0.75 9.09
CA LEU A 82 -16.62 -0.13 9.23
C LEU A 82 -17.38 -0.77 10.36
N GLU A 83 -18.13 0.04 11.07
CA GLU A 83 -18.82 -0.46 12.25
C GLU A 83 -19.78 -1.58 11.90
N PHE A 84 -20.50 -1.45 10.79
CA PHE A 84 -21.48 -2.47 10.46
C PHE A 84 -20.85 -3.77 10.02
N ASP A 85 -19.54 -3.78 9.79
CA ASP A 85 -18.84 -5.03 9.48
C ASP A 85 -18.37 -5.76 10.72
N LEU A 86 -18.51 -5.14 11.88
CA LEU A 86 -18.04 -5.77 13.10
C LEU A 86 -18.99 -6.89 13.52
N PRO A 87 -18.44 -8.04 13.89
CA PRO A 87 -19.28 -9.14 14.34
C PRO A 87 -19.77 -8.90 15.75
N THR A 88 -20.89 -9.55 16.08
CA THR A 88 -21.35 -9.57 17.45
C THR A 88 -20.65 -10.71 18.17
N VAL A 89 -19.98 -10.38 19.27
CA VAL A 89 -19.23 -11.36 20.03
C VAL A 89 -19.89 -11.55 21.38
N ALA A 90 -20.16 -12.80 21.72
CA ALA A 90 -20.82 -13.11 22.99
C ALA A 90 -19.95 -12.61 24.14
N GLY A 91 -20.60 -11.97 25.12
CA GLY A 91 -19.90 -11.48 26.27
C GLY A 91 -19.20 -10.15 26.08
N VAL A 92 -19.29 -9.58 24.91
CA VAL A 92 -18.70 -8.28 24.61
C VAL A 92 -19.79 -7.32 24.26
N THR A 93 -19.83 -6.20 24.96
CA THR A 93 -20.82 -5.19 24.68
C THR A 93 -20.35 -4.35 23.53
N SER A 94 -21.14 -4.27 22.51
CA SER A 94 -20.78 -3.43 21.40
C SER A 94 -21.49 -2.09 21.55
N ASN A 95 -20.87 -1.07 21.12
CA ASN A 95 -21.47 0.25 21.31
C ASN A 95 -21.87 0.89 20.06
#